data_4acd1e35f1698a451944924df93bfc46
#
_entry.id   4acd1e35f1698a451944924df93bfc46
#
_cell.length_a   1.000
_cell.length_b   1.000
_cell.length_c   1.000
_cell.angle_alpha   90.00
_cell.angle_beta   90.00
_cell.angle_gamma   90.00
#
_symmetry.space_group_name_H-M   'P 1'
#
loop_
_entity.id
_entity.type
_entity.pdbx_description
1 polymer ?
#
loop_
_entity_poly.entity_id
_entity_poly.type
_entity_poly.pdbx_seq_one_letter_code
_entity_poly.pdbx_strand_id
1 'polypeptide(L)'
;MISNPKLLFLDEPTSGLDPAGAVLFRKIIEEERQKGTTVFLTTHNMLDADLLCDRVAFITNGNIVALTRPQNLKEKNSNHRIVVSYLYQGKRKEQTIEAPELKAGIPFAYDEIISIHSQEPTLEDVFIQYTGRGCR
;
A
#
# COMPACT_ATOMS: atom_id res chain seq x y z
N MET A 1 -16.65 21.36 6.50
CA MET A 1 -15.98 22.23 7.49
C MET A 1 -16.49 23.65 7.32
N ILE A 2 -16.67 24.39 8.42
CA ILE A 2 -17.27 25.74 8.44
C ILE A 2 -16.30 26.81 7.90
N SER A 3 -14.98 26.54 7.91
CA SER A 3 -13.93 27.43 7.40
C SER A 3 -13.15 26.72 6.28
N ASN A 4 -12.68 27.46 5.29
CA ASN A 4 -11.78 26.95 4.25
C ASN A 4 -10.33 27.13 4.72
N PRO A 5 -9.76 26.19 5.51
CA PRO A 5 -8.40 26.33 6.01
C PRO A 5 -7.40 26.18 4.86
N LYS A 6 -6.29 26.90 4.92
CA LYS A 6 -5.16 26.67 4.00
C LYS A 6 -4.31 25.47 4.42
N LEU A 7 -4.32 25.15 5.71
CA LEU A 7 -3.55 24.06 6.32
C LEU A 7 -4.42 23.35 7.35
N LEU A 8 -4.44 22.03 7.27
CA LEU A 8 -5.19 21.15 8.16
C LEU A 8 -4.23 20.13 8.77
N PHE A 9 -4.22 20.03 10.09
CA PHE A 9 -3.49 19.01 10.83
C PHE A 9 -4.46 17.95 11.33
N LEU A 10 -4.15 16.68 11.08
CA LEU A 10 -4.92 15.52 11.49
C LEU A 10 -4.01 14.53 12.20
N ASP A 11 -4.39 14.13 13.40
CA ASP A 11 -3.70 13.10 14.17
C ASP A 11 -4.58 11.87 14.27
N GLU A 12 -4.08 10.73 13.73
CA GLU A 12 -4.79 9.45 13.67
C GLU A 12 -6.27 9.56 13.22
N PRO A 13 -6.55 10.19 12.07
CA PRO A 13 -7.91 10.64 11.74
C PRO A 13 -8.94 9.54 11.55
N THR A 14 -8.53 8.31 11.26
CA THR A 14 -9.43 7.16 11.06
C THR A 14 -9.42 6.19 12.24
N SER A 15 -8.63 6.47 13.28
CA SER A 15 -8.53 5.61 14.45
C SER A 15 -9.89 5.47 15.13
N GLY A 16 -10.26 4.22 15.46
CA GLY A 16 -11.53 3.92 16.14
C GLY A 16 -12.78 4.01 15.25
N LEU A 17 -12.66 4.35 13.98
CA LEU A 17 -13.77 4.30 13.04
C LEU A 17 -14.01 2.87 12.53
N ASP A 18 -15.27 2.55 12.26
CA ASP A 18 -15.61 1.37 11.48
C ASP A 18 -15.16 1.52 10.01
N PRO A 19 -15.09 0.45 9.22
CA PRO A 19 -14.64 0.53 7.84
C PRO A 19 -15.42 1.53 6.97
N ALA A 20 -16.72 1.66 7.15
CA ALA A 20 -17.56 2.58 6.39
C ALA A 20 -17.26 4.03 6.79
N GLY A 21 -17.12 4.30 8.08
CA GLY A 21 -16.72 5.62 8.61
C GLY A 21 -15.34 6.04 8.14
N ALA A 22 -14.37 5.11 8.10
CA ALA A 22 -13.03 5.38 7.59
C ALA A 22 -13.05 5.75 6.10
N VAL A 23 -13.83 5.05 5.26
CA VAL A 23 -14.01 5.39 3.84
C VAL A 23 -14.59 6.77 3.68
N LEU A 24 -15.65 7.10 4.43
CA LEU A 24 -16.28 8.41 4.38
C LEU A 24 -15.31 9.52 4.79
N PHE A 25 -14.54 9.30 5.86
CA PHE A 25 -13.59 10.30 6.34
C PHE A 25 -12.45 10.56 5.34
N ARG A 26 -11.91 9.51 4.70
CA ARG A 26 -10.92 9.65 3.62
C ARG A 26 -11.45 10.49 2.47
N LYS A 27 -12.71 10.29 2.10
CA LYS A 27 -13.37 11.08 1.06
C LYS A 27 -13.43 12.57 1.44
N ILE A 28 -13.77 12.89 2.68
CA ILE A 28 -13.79 14.27 3.18
C ILE A 28 -12.40 14.91 3.10
N ILE A 29 -11.35 14.18 3.49
CA ILE A 29 -9.96 14.68 3.39
C ILE A 29 -9.60 14.95 1.93
N GLU A 30 -9.95 14.06 1.02
CA GLU A 30 -9.67 14.22 -0.41
C GLU A 30 -10.41 15.43 -1.00
N GLU A 31 -11.66 15.65 -0.62
CA GLU A 31 -12.43 16.84 -1.02
C GLU A 31 -11.78 18.15 -0.54
N GLU A 32 -11.23 18.15 0.69
CA GLU A 32 -10.49 19.33 1.21
C GLU A 32 -9.18 19.57 0.44
N ARG A 33 -8.45 18.51 0.09
CA ARG A 33 -7.26 18.60 -0.77
C ARG A 33 -7.61 19.23 -2.13
N GLN A 34 -8.69 18.78 -2.75
CA GLN A 34 -9.14 19.29 -4.06
C GLN A 34 -9.52 20.78 -4.02
N LYS A 35 -9.93 21.28 -2.86
CA LYS A 35 -10.16 22.72 -2.63
C LYS A 35 -8.87 23.54 -2.46
N GLY A 36 -7.71 22.87 -2.47
CA GLY A 36 -6.39 23.50 -2.30
C GLY A 36 -5.90 23.56 -0.85
N THR A 37 -6.55 22.87 0.08
CA THR A 37 -6.08 22.74 1.46
C THR A 37 -4.86 21.85 1.52
N THR A 38 -3.78 22.30 2.16
CA THR A 38 -2.64 21.44 2.50
C THR A 38 -3.01 20.62 3.73
N VAL A 39 -2.93 19.30 3.63
CA VAL A 39 -3.23 18.40 4.74
C VAL A 39 -1.95 17.78 5.27
N PHE A 40 -1.69 17.93 6.55
CA PHE A 40 -0.64 17.24 7.28
C PHE A 40 -1.28 16.24 8.23
N LEU A 41 -1.03 14.95 8.03
CA LEU A 41 -1.59 13.91 8.88
C LEU A 41 -0.50 13.03 9.50
N THR A 42 -0.75 12.60 10.73
CA THR A 42 0.01 11.55 11.39
C THR A 42 -0.86 10.30 11.50
N THR A 43 -0.31 9.15 11.22
CA THR A 43 -1.02 7.87 11.31
C THR A 43 -0.06 6.69 11.42
N HIS A 44 -0.48 5.62 12.07
CA HIS A 44 0.13 4.30 11.98
C HIS A 44 -0.60 3.38 10.99
N ASN A 45 -1.71 3.87 10.41
CA ASN A 45 -2.45 3.14 9.38
C ASN A 45 -1.80 3.39 8.01
N MET A 46 -1.05 2.41 7.52
CA MET A 46 -0.33 2.52 6.25
C MET A 46 -1.27 2.62 5.04
N LEU A 47 -2.50 2.12 5.14
CA LEU A 47 -3.50 2.30 4.09
C LEU A 47 -3.92 3.77 3.95
N ASP A 48 -4.10 4.48 5.06
CA ASP A 48 -4.41 5.92 5.03
C ASP A 48 -3.25 6.72 4.42
N ALA A 49 -2.03 6.40 4.83
CA ALA A 49 -0.83 7.03 4.27
C ALA A 49 -0.71 6.79 2.76
N ASP A 50 -0.98 5.57 2.30
CA ASP A 50 -0.90 5.20 0.87
C ASP A 50 -1.99 5.88 0.02
N LEU A 51 -3.21 5.97 0.54
CA LEU A 51 -4.36 6.49 -0.21
C LEU A 51 -4.45 8.03 -0.20
N LEU A 52 -4.02 8.68 0.89
CA LEU A 52 -4.26 10.09 1.11
C LEU A 52 -3.03 10.97 0.89
N CYS A 53 -1.81 10.44 1.04
CA CYS A 53 -0.61 11.26 1.08
C CYS A 53 0.11 11.31 -0.26
N ASP A 54 0.43 12.53 -0.72
CA ASP A 54 1.34 12.71 -1.86
C ASP A 54 2.79 12.38 -1.49
N ARG A 55 3.16 12.60 -0.22
CA ARG A 55 4.47 12.28 0.35
C ARG A 55 4.29 11.72 1.76
N VAL A 56 5.13 10.75 2.10
CA VAL A 56 5.17 10.14 3.43
C VAL A 56 6.56 10.25 4.02
N ALA A 57 6.62 10.42 5.35
CA ALA A 57 7.83 10.31 6.14
C ALA A 57 7.70 9.11 7.08
N PHE A 58 8.59 8.12 6.97
CA PHE A 58 8.69 7.05 7.96
C PHE A 58 9.58 7.49 9.10
N ILE A 59 9.05 7.41 10.31
CA ILE A 59 9.76 7.81 11.53
C ILE A 59 9.99 6.58 12.42
N THR A 60 11.24 6.38 12.82
CA THR A 60 11.64 5.30 13.74
C THR A 60 12.65 5.85 14.72
N ASN A 61 12.41 5.62 16.03
CA ASN A 61 13.29 6.09 17.11
C ASN A 61 13.62 7.59 17.00
N GLY A 62 12.62 8.41 16.63
CA GLY A 62 12.79 9.86 16.50
C GLY A 62 13.50 10.33 15.22
N ASN A 63 13.86 9.41 14.31
CA ASN A 63 14.56 9.74 13.07
C ASN A 63 13.68 9.46 11.85
N ILE A 64 13.77 10.32 10.85
CA ILE A 64 13.16 10.08 9.53
C ILE A 64 14.05 9.10 8.77
N VAL A 65 13.53 7.91 8.48
CA VAL A 65 14.23 6.85 7.75
C VAL A 65 13.86 6.80 6.27
N ALA A 66 12.75 7.40 5.88
CA ALA A 66 12.36 7.59 4.49
C ALA A 66 11.48 8.83 4.37
N LEU A 67 11.61 9.59 3.27
CA LEU A 67 10.77 10.73 2.94
C LEU A 67 10.62 10.82 1.43
N THR A 68 9.50 10.34 0.90
CA THR A 68 9.21 10.34 -0.54
C THR A 68 7.73 10.02 -0.81
N ARG A 69 7.37 9.84 -2.06
CA ARG A 69 6.02 9.41 -2.45
C ARG A 69 5.80 7.93 -2.09
N PRO A 70 4.59 7.53 -1.62
CA PRO A 70 4.27 6.12 -1.35
C PRO A 70 4.59 5.19 -2.53
N GLN A 71 4.25 5.60 -3.73
CA GLN A 71 4.49 4.82 -4.94
C GLN A 71 5.99 4.55 -5.17
N ASN A 72 6.86 5.55 -5.00
CA ASN A 72 8.30 5.38 -5.14
C ASN A 72 8.88 4.38 -4.13
N LEU A 73 8.32 4.36 -2.91
CA LEU A 73 8.72 3.38 -1.89
C LEU A 73 8.33 1.96 -2.29
N LYS A 74 7.12 1.77 -2.81
CA LYS A 74 6.64 0.47 -3.28
C LYS A 74 7.45 -0.03 -4.47
N GLU A 75 7.69 0.80 -5.47
CA GLU A 75 8.48 0.46 -6.66
C GLU A 75 9.93 0.08 -6.31
N LYS A 76 10.59 0.87 -5.46
CA LYS A 76 11.96 0.60 -5.02
C LYS A 76 12.09 -0.72 -4.27
N ASN A 77 11.05 -1.15 -3.57
CA ASN A 77 11.03 -2.36 -2.77
C ASN A 77 10.24 -3.51 -3.43
N SER A 78 9.83 -3.33 -4.69
CA SER A 78 9.14 -4.37 -5.44
C SER A 78 10.11 -5.51 -5.79
N ASN A 79 9.74 -6.72 -5.41
CA ASN A 79 10.45 -7.94 -5.79
C ASN A 79 9.98 -8.49 -7.14
N HIS A 80 9.13 -7.75 -7.87
CA HIS A 80 8.55 -8.17 -9.14
C HIS A 80 7.99 -9.60 -9.14
N ARG A 81 7.32 -9.97 -8.07
CA ARG A 81 6.69 -11.28 -7.91
C ARG A 81 5.37 -11.31 -8.66
N ILE A 82 5.10 -12.48 -9.26
CA ILE A 82 3.87 -12.75 -10.00
C ILE A 82 3.20 -13.95 -9.36
N VAL A 83 1.93 -13.79 -9.01
CA VAL A 83 1.09 -14.88 -8.48
C VAL A 83 0.29 -15.44 -9.64
N VAL A 84 0.44 -16.72 -9.89
CA VAL A 84 -0.31 -17.47 -10.90
C VAL A 84 -1.28 -18.41 -10.21
N SER A 85 -2.58 -18.22 -10.44
CA SER A 85 -3.62 -19.16 -10.03
C SER A 85 -4.01 -20.04 -11.21
N TYR A 86 -4.01 -21.33 -11.04
CA TYR A 86 -4.20 -22.30 -12.12
C TYR A 86 -4.94 -23.56 -11.66
N LEU A 87 -5.51 -24.30 -12.61
CA LEU A 87 -6.01 -25.64 -12.38
C LEU A 87 -4.93 -26.66 -12.74
N TYR A 88 -4.81 -27.67 -11.93
CA TYR A 88 -3.99 -28.86 -12.19
C TYR A 88 -4.65 -30.10 -11.59
N GLN A 89 -4.93 -31.09 -12.42
CA GLN A 89 -5.65 -32.32 -12.05
C GLN A 89 -6.97 -32.04 -11.32
N GLY A 90 -7.75 -31.06 -11.84
CA GLY A 90 -9.04 -30.67 -11.28
C GLY A 90 -8.99 -29.90 -9.96
N LYS A 91 -7.80 -29.52 -9.49
CA LYS A 91 -7.61 -28.74 -8.26
C LYS A 91 -7.06 -27.35 -8.57
N ARG A 92 -7.63 -26.32 -7.90
CA ARG A 92 -7.08 -24.99 -7.95
C ARG A 92 -5.79 -24.92 -7.13
N LYS A 93 -4.74 -24.41 -7.75
CA LYS A 93 -3.43 -24.15 -7.13
C LYS A 93 -3.02 -22.71 -7.35
N GLU A 94 -2.11 -22.26 -6.52
CA GLU A 94 -1.54 -20.92 -6.60
C GLU A 94 -0.03 -21.04 -6.38
N GLN A 95 0.75 -20.34 -7.20
CA GLN A 95 2.19 -20.32 -7.12
C GLN A 95 2.74 -18.94 -7.41
N THR A 96 3.74 -18.52 -6.64
CA THR A 96 4.45 -17.26 -6.86
C THR A 96 5.74 -17.56 -7.62
N ILE A 97 5.95 -16.79 -8.69
CA ILE A 97 7.17 -16.84 -9.53
C ILE A 97 7.76 -15.42 -9.61
N GLU A 98 9.04 -15.35 -9.94
CA GLU A 98 9.67 -14.05 -10.21
C GLU A 98 9.42 -13.62 -11.67
N ALA A 99 9.28 -12.30 -11.91
CA ALA A 99 8.98 -11.79 -13.23
C ALA A 99 9.97 -12.22 -14.33
N PRO A 100 11.28 -12.35 -14.07
CA PRO A 100 12.22 -12.90 -15.06
C PRO A 100 11.92 -14.35 -15.48
N GLU A 101 11.40 -15.18 -14.57
CA GLU A 101 11.05 -16.58 -14.84
C GLU A 101 9.89 -16.68 -15.83
N LEU A 102 8.96 -15.72 -15.81
CA LEU A 102 7.83 -15.69 -16.73
C LEU A 102 8.25 -15.51 -18.19
N LYS A 103 9.41 -14.88 -18.45
CA LYS A 103 9.95 -14.72 -19.81
C LYS A 103 10.31 -16.06 -20.47
N ALA A 104 10.67 -17.05 -19.65
CA ALA A 104 10.96 -18.41 -20.13
C ALA A 104 9.69 -19.28 -20.23
N GLY A 105 8.54 -18.76 -19.83
CA GLY A 105 7.28 -19.49 -19.72
C GLY A 105 6.94 -19.82 -18.28
N ILE A 106 5.76 -20.42 -18.06
CA ILE A 106 5.33 -20.84 -16.73
C ILE A 106 6.10 -22.09 -16.33
N PRO A 107 6.85 -22.08 -15.19
CA PRO A 107 7.81 -23.15 -14.87
C PRO A 107 7.19 -24.41 -14.24
N PHE A 108 5.87 -24.58 -14.32
CA PHE A 108 5.15 -25.71 -13.74
C PHE A 108 4.03 -26.21 -14.67
N ALA A 109 3.59 -27.45 -14.44
CA ALA A 109 2.49 -28.05 -15.21
C ALA A 109 1.13 -27.46 -14.76
N TYR A 110 0.27 -27.15 -15.73
CA TYR A 110 -1.08 -26.68 -15.52
C TYR A 110 -2.02 -27.16 -16.63
N ASP A 111 -3.29 -27.29 -16.30
CA ASP A 111 -4.34 -27.59 -17.27
C ASP A 111 -4.95 -26.29 -17.82
N GLU A 112 -5.17 -25.31 -16.94
CA GLU A 112 -5.76 -24.01 -17.28
C GLU A 112 -5.21 -22.92 -16.35
N ILE A 113 -4.90 -21.74 -16.89
CA ILE A 113 -4.55 -20.54 -16.13
C ILE A 113 -5.84 -19.79 -15.78
N ILE A 114 -6.10 -19.60 -14.50
CA ILE A 114 -7.25 -18.85 -13.98
C ILE A 114 -6.95 -17.35 -13.96
N SER A 115 -5.79 -16.99 -13.41
CA SER A 115 -5.38 -15.58 -13.28
C SER A 115 -3.86 -15.44 -13.10
N ILE A 116 -3.35 -14.29 -13.54
CA ILE A 116 -1.97 -13.86 -13.32
C ILE A 116 -2.01 -12.44 -12.76
N HIS A 117 -1.41 -12.24 -11.59
CA HIS A 117 -1.36 -10.94 -10.92
C HIS A 117 0.06 -10.60 -10.51
N SER A 118 0.49 -9.35 -10.74
CA SER A 118 1.71 -8.84 -10.11
C SER A 118 1.46 -8.61 -8.63
N GLN A 119 2.36 -9.07 -7.78
CA GLN A 119 2.34 -8.81 -6.35
C GLN A 119 3.23 -7.60 -6.06
N GLU A 120 2.61 -6.43 -5.95
CA GLU A 120 3.29 -5.24 -5.47
C GLU A 120 3.30 -5.22 -3.94
N PRO A 121 4.39 -4.76 -3.30
CA PRO A 121 4.41 -4.62 -1.86
C PRO A 121 3.42 -3.54 -1.43
N THR A 122 2.78 -3.74 -0.30
CA THR A 122 2.01 -2.70 0.37
C THR A 122 2.94 -1.67 1.02
N LEU A 123 2.44 -0.49 1.33
CA LEU A 123 3.23 0.49 2.08
C LEU A 123 3.58 -0.03 3.49
N GLU A 124 2.75 -0.90 4.07
CA GLU A 124 3.01 -1.59 5.33
C GLU A 124 4.21 -2.55 5.23
N ASP A 125 4.29 -3.35 4.17
CA ASP A 125 5.44 -4.24 3.93
C ASP A 125 6.74 -3.43 3.83
N VAL A 126 6.70 -2.33 3.12
CA VAL A 126 7.85 -1.42 2.99
C VAL A 126 8.21 -0.80 4.32
N PHE A 127 7.25 -0.33 5.10
CA PHE A 127 7.48 0.23 6.43
C PHE A 127 8.16 -0.78 7.36
N ILE A 128 7.71 -2.03 7.37
CA ILE A 128 8.31 -3.12 8.15
C ILE A 128 9.79 -3.31 7.77
N GLN A 129 10.12 -3.28 6.48
CA GLN A 129 11.51 -3.40 6.00
C GLN A 129 12.40 -2.24 6.52
N TYR A 130 11.91 -1.00 6.47
CA TYR A 130 12.65 0.17 6.91
C TYR A 130 12.83 0.25 8.43
N THR A 131 11.89 -0.27 9.20
CA THR A 131 11.90 -0.18 10.66
C THR A 131 12.52 -1.40 11.34
N GLY A 132 12.82 -2.47 10.59
CA GLY A 132 13.33 -3.73 11.14
C GLY A 132 12.34 -4.45 12.07
N ARG A 133 11.08 -4.01 12.11
CA ARG A 133 10.01 -4.64 12.89
C ARG A 133 9.32 -5.75 12.08
N GLY A 134 10.11 -6.55 11.37
CA GLY A 134 9.62 -7.81 10.81
C GLY A 134 9.18 -8.73 11.94
N CYS A 135 8.02 -9.32 11.79
CA CYS A 135 7.30 -10.19 12.72
C CYS A 135 8.20 -10.90 13.75
N ARG A 136 8.01 -10.59 14.99
CA ARG A 136 8.32 -11.51 16.06
C ARG A 136 7.15 -12.46 16.26
#